data_8ca22075a6438cf7bc02954c46b75347
#
_entry.id   8ca22075a6438cf7bc02954c46b75347
#
_cell.length_a   1.000
_cell.length_b   1.000
_cell.length_c   1.000
_cell.angle_alpha   90.00
_cell.angle_beta   90.00
_cell.angle_gamma   90.00
#
_symmetry.space_group_name_H-M   'P 1'
#
loop_
_entity.id
_entity.type
_entity.pdbx_description
1 polymer ?
#
loop_
_entity_poly.entity_id
_entity_poly.type
_entity_poly.pdbx_seq_one_letter_code
_entity_poly.pdbx_strand_id
1 'polypeptide(L)'
;MSAITIMLIILVALLASEGIILGGSLQMIALGWANVGAAVAPDAALASVASAIIMVLGLNGGTVNTQTAISTSIAVAIPLSVAGLFLTMICRTIAIPLVHLMDGAAEKGDYRKIEIYQILGILLQGVRIAVPAAALCIVPAEAVTSVLNQMPAWLSGGMTVGGGMVAAVGYAMVINMMSTKETWPFFAIGFVLAALSELTLIALGALGVAIALIYLGLKENGGSGNGG
;
A
#
# COMPACT_ATOMS: atom_id res chain seq x y z
N MET A 1 -14.46 28.75 23.02
CA MET A 1 -14.24 28.10 21.71
C MET A 1 -15.42 28.45 20.81
N SER A 2 -15.19 28.95 19.62
CA SER A 2 -16.28 29.26 18.70
C SER A 2 -16.90 27.95 18.15
N ALA A 3 -18.21 28.00 17.83
CA ALA A 3 -18.92 26.85 17.24
C ALA A 3 -18.22 26.32 15.97
N ILE A 4 -17.58 27.21 15.22
CA ILE A 4 -16.77 26.90 14.03
C ILE A 4 -15.55 26.03 14.41
N THR A 5 -14.86 26.33 15.52
CA THR A 5 -13.70 25.55 15.97
C THR A 5 -14.10 24.13 16.38
N ILE A 6 -15.24 24.01 17.08
CA ILE A 6 -15.78 22.69 17.47
C ILE A 6 -16.17 21.89 16.22
N MET A 7 -16.85 22.52 15.27
CA MET A 7 -17.27 21.87 14.02
C MET A 7 -16.06 21.42 13.17
N LEU A 8 -14.99 22.21 13.11
CA LEU A 8 -13.75 21.86 12.45
C LEU A 8 -13.06 20.67 13.14
N ILE A 9 -13.00 20.64 14.47
CA ILE A 9 -12.41 19.54 15.22
C ILE A 9 -13.19 18.24 15.01
N ILE A 10 -14.53 18.32 15.04
CA ILE A 10 -15.41 17.15 14.79
C ILE A 10 -15.23 16.66 13.35
N LEU A 11 -15.20 17.56 12.36
CA LEU A 11 -14.99 17.21 10.96
C LEU A 11 -13.64 16.53 10.73
N VAL A 12 -12.56 17.06 11.31
CA VAL A 12 -11.23 16.47 11.24
C VAL A 12 -11.19 15.12 11.93
N ALA A 13 -11.85 14.96 13.08
CA ALA A 13 -11.90 13.69 13.80
C ALA A 13 -12.68 12.62 13.03
N LEU A 14 -13.80 12.97 12.40
CA LEU A 14 -14.59 12.06 11.56
C LEU A 14 -13.80 11.63 10.33
N LEU A 15 -13.20 12.60 9.61
CA LEU A 15 -12.35 12.28 8.45
C LEU A 15 -11.11 11.47 8.83
N ALA A 16 -10.59 11.63 10.05
CA ALA A 16 -9.47 10.83 10.53
C ALA A 16 -9.86 9.36 10.76
N SER A 17 -11.05 9.07 11.30
CA SER A 17 -11.53 7.69 11.51
C SER A 17 -11.71 6.93 10.19
N GLU A 18 -12.38 7.54 9.23
CA GLU A 18 -12.55 6.96 7.89
C GLU A 18 -11.23 6.81 7.16
N GLY A 19 -10.35 7.79 7.29
CA GLY A 19 -8.99 7.74 6.73
C GLY A 19 -8.16 6.60 7.30
N ILE A 20 -8.26 6.33 8.60
CA ILE A 20 -7.57 5.21 9.26
C ILE A 20 -8.14 3.87 8.77
N ILE A 21 -9.46 3.74 8.67
CA ILE A 21 -10.11 2.51 8.17
C ILE A 21 -9.72 2.25 6.71
N LEU A 22 -9.77 3.28 5.86
CA LEU A 22 -9.36 3.17 4.46
C LEU A 22 -7.90 2.82 4.33
N GLY A 23 -7.01 3.55 5.03
CA GLY A 23 -5.57 3.34 5.00
C GLY A 23 -5.17 1.97 5.52
N GLY A 24 -5.76 1.51 6.62
CA GLY A 24 -5.55 0.17 7.17
C GLY A 24 -5.98 -0.92 6.20
N SER A 25 -7.15 -0.77 5.57
CA SER A 25 -7.64 -1.72 4.56
C SER A 25 -6.71 -1.80 3.35
N LEU A 26 -6.26 -0.66 2.82
CA LEU A 26 -5.32 -0.61 1.71
C LEU A 26 -3.95 -1.18 2.08
N GLN A 27 -3.48 -0.92 3.29
CA GLN A 27 -2.22 -1.47 3.78
C GLN A 27 -2.28 -2.99 3.91
N MET A 28 -3.40 -3.54 4.36
CA MET A 28 -3.61 -5.00 4.39
C MET A 28 -3.55 -5.60 2.98
N ILE A 29 -4.13 -4.96 1.98
CA ILE A 29 -4.06 -5.38 0.58
C ILE A 29 -2.63 -5.27 0.05
N ALA A 30 -1.93 -4.20 0.40
CA ALA A 30 -0.58 -3.91 -0.07
C ALA A 30 0.54 -4.66 0.68
N LEU A 31 0.24 -5.43 1.72
CA LEU A 31 1.25 -6.16 2.50
C LEU A 31 2.15 -7.06 1.64
N GLY A 32 1.61 -7.61 0.55
CA GLY A 32 2.37 -8.42 -0.39
C GLY A 32 2.96 -7.65 -1.58
N TRP A 33 2.80 -6.33 -1.66
CA TRP A 33 3.27 -5.53 -2.79
C TRP A 33 4.74 -5.15 -2.59
N ALA A 34 5.62 -6.12 -2.78
CA ALA A 34 7.06 -5.90 -2.73
C ALA A 34 7.66 -5.85 -4.14
N ASN A 35 8.54 -4.89 -4.38
CA ASN A 35 9.33 -4.87 -5.61
C ASN A 35 10.45 -5.91 -5.49
N VAL A 36 10.50 -6.86 -6.42
CA VAL A 36 11.53 -7.91 -6.44
C VAL A 36 12.28 -7.85 -7.76
N GLY A 37 13.50 -7.36 -7.72
CA GLY A 37 14.31 -7.18 -8.93
C GLY A 37 13.66 -6.22 -9.93
N ALA A 38 13.45 -6.68 -11.16
CA ALA A 38 12.77 -5.93 -12.22
C ALA A 38 11.24 -5.94 -12.09
N ALA A 39 10.68 -6.85 -11.28
CA ALA A 39 9.24 -6.91 -11.06
C ALA A 39 8.80 -5.74 -10.16
N VAL A 40 7.86 -4.96 -10.67
CA VAL A 40 7.31 -3.80 -9.97
C VAL A 40 5.92 -4.15 -9.46
N ALA A 41 5.71 -3.97 -8.17
CA ALA A 41 4.40 -4.14 -7.55
C ALA A 41 3.44 -3.01 -7.97
N PRO A 42 2.12 -3.21 -7.85
CA PRO A 42 1.13 -2.15 -8.00
C PRO A 42 1.46 -0.94 -7.11
N ASP A 43 1.13 0.25 -7.57
CA ASP A 43 1.50 1.49 -6.89
C ASP A 43 0.56 1.80 -5.72
N ALA A 44 1.00 1.42 -4.51
CA ALA A 44 0.25 1.70 -3.29
C ALA A 44 0.12 3.20 -2.99
N ALA A 45 1.09 4.03 -3.40
CA ALA A 45 1.07 5.46 -3.12
C ALA A 45 -0.02 6.17 -3.94
N LEU A 46 -0.12 5.89 -5.25
CA LEU A 46 -1.20 6.43 -6.05
C LEU A 46 -2.56 5.88 -5.61
N ALA A 47 -2.64 4.58 -5.30
CA ALA A 47 -3.86 3.94 -4.81
C ALA A 47 -4.38 4.62 -3.54
N SER A 48 -3.52 4.85 -2.55
CA SER A 48 -3.92 5.45 -1.26
C SER A 48 -4.35 6.92 -1.41
N VAL A 49 -3.59 7.73 -2.16
CA VAL A 49 -3.95 9.13 -2.38
C VAL A 49 -5.25 9.25 -3.17
N ALA A 50 -5.37 8.51 -4.27
CA ALA A 50 -6.56 8.58 -5.11
C ALA A 50 -7.81 8.06 -4.39
N SER A 51 -7.71 6.95 -3.66
CA SER A 51 -8.84 6.42 -2.90
C SER A 51 -9.29 7.36 -1.77
N ALA A 52 -8.35 8.04 -1.10
CA ALA A 52 -8.68 9.04 -0.09
C ALA A 52 -9.44 10.23 -0.71
N ILE A 53 -9.00 10.72 -1.88
CA ILE A 53 -9.70 11.80 -2.60
C ILE A 53 -11.11 11.35 -2.99
N ILE A 54 -11.26 10.16 -3.55
CA ILE A 54 -12.57 9.62 -3.97
C ILE A 54 -13.50 9.43 -2.76
N MET A 55 -12.97 8.94 -1.64
CA MET A 55 -13.76 8.81 -0.40
C MET A 55 -14.27 10.15 0.08
N VAL A 56 -13.41 11.17 0.15
CA VAL A 56 -13.80 12.51 0.60
C VAL A 56 -14.81 13.15 -0.36
N LEU A 57 -14.61 13.02 -1.66
CA LEU A 57 -15.56 13.50 -2.67
C LEU A 57 -16.93 12.80 -2.57
N GLY A 58 -16.93 11.48 -2.33
CA GLY A 58 -18.15 10.70 -2.13
C GLY A 58 -18.91 11.10 -0.86
N LEU A 59 -18.20 11.37 0.25
CA LEU A 59 -18.81 11.83 1.50
C LEU A 59 -19.34 13.26 1.39
N ASN A 60 -18.64 14.16 0.72
CA ASN A 60 -19.07 15.55 0.52
C ASN A 60 -20.32 15.66 -0.37
N GLY A 61 -20.57 14.69 -1.24
CA GLY A 61 -21.79 14.63 -2.05
C GLY A 61 -23.08 14.31 -1.26
N GLY A 62 -22.99 13.95 0.02
CA GLY A 62 -24.09 13.80 0.97
C GLY A 62 -25.08 12.66 0.67
N THR A 63 -24.86 11.88 -0.37
CA THR A 63 -25.78 10.83 -0.86
C THR A 63 -25.32 9.40 -0.53
N VAL A 64 -24.10 9.23 0.00
CA VAL A 64 -23.47 7.92 0.18
C VAL A 64 -23.15 7.69 1.66
N ASN A 65 -23.51 6.51 2.18
CA ASN A 65 -23.15 6.10 3.52
C ASN A 65 -21.62 5.93 3.61
N THR A 66 -21.01 6.26 4.74
CA THR A 66 -19.57 6.15 5.03
C THR A 66 -19.00 4.77 4.64
N GLN A 67 -19.69 3.70 5.00
CA GLN A 67 -19.24 2.32 4.68
C GLN A 67 -19.20 2.08 3.16
N THR A 68 -20.20 2.59 2.44
CA THR A 68 -20.25 2.50 0.97
C THR A 68 -19.15 3.35 0.34
N ALA A 69 -18.89 4.56 0.84
CA ALA A 69 -17.81 5.41 0.36
C ALA A 69 -16.43 4.74 0.52
N ILE A 70 -16.17 4.12 1.67
CA ILE A 70 -14.92 3.39 1.93
C ILE A 70 -14.78 2.19 0.99
N SER A 71 -15.80 1.31 0.93
CA SER A 71 -15.73 0.10 0.10
C SER A 71 -15.58 0.41 -1.39
N THR A 72 -16.23 1.46 -1.86
CA THR A 72 -16.13 1.92 -3.25
C THR A 72 -14.76 2.51 -3.55
N SER A 73 -14.21 3.30 -2.61
CA SER A 73 -12.87 3.87 -2.74
C SER A 73 -11.80 2.79 -2.80
N ILE A 74 -11.94 1.73 -2.01
CA ILE A 74 -11.05 0.55 -2.06
C ILE A 74 -11.18 -0.16 -3.41
N ALA A 75 -12.40 -0.36 -3.91
CA ALA A 75 -12.64 -1.02 -5.20
C ALA A 75 -12.01 -0.25 -6.37
N VAL A 76 -11.98 1.09 -6.32
CA VAL A 76 -11.34 1.93 -7.34
C VAL A 76 -9.83 2.02 -7.14
N ALA A 77 -9.34 1.89 -5.91
CA ALA A 77 -7.90 1.94 -5.61
C ALA A 77 -7.10 0.86 -6.36
N ILE A 78 -7.67 -0.33 -6.54
CA ILE A 78 -6.99 -1.47 -7.16
C ILE A 78 -6.64 -1.20 -8.63
N PRO A 79 -7.57 -0.85 -9.53
CA PRO A 79 -7.20 -0.51 -10.91
C PRO A 79 -6.33 0.76 -10.99
N LEU A 80 -6.49 1.72 -10.08
CA LEU A 80 -5.60 2.87 -10.01
C LEU A 80 -4.18 2.49 -9.62
N SER A 81 -3.99 1.51 -8.75
CA SER A 81 -2.66 0.99 -8.42
C SER A 81 -1.96 0.37 -9.62
N VAL A 82 -2.71 -0.32 -10.48
CA VAL A 82 -2.20 -0.87 -11.75
C VAL A 82 -1.87 0.24 -12.74
N ALA A 83 -2.71 1.26 -12.86
CA ALA A 83 -2.39 2.44 -13.66
C ALA A 83 -1.13 3.15 -13.14
N GLY A 84 -0.98 3.26 -11.81
CA GLY A 84 0.21 3.77 -11.15
C GLY A 84 1.47 2.97 -11.46
N LEU A 85 1.35 1.66 -11.62
CA LEU A 85 2.44 0.79 -12.06
C LEU A 85 3.02 1.27 -13.42
N PHE A 86 2.17 1.55 -14.41
CA PHE A 86 2.63 2.06 -15.70
C PHE A 86 3.33 3.42 -15.57
N LEU A 87 2.79 4.33 -14.76
CA LEU A 87 3.45 5.61 -14.47
C LEU A 87 4.80 5.41 -13.79
N THR A 88 4.90 4.43 -12.89
CA THR A 88 6.17 4.06 -12.24
C THR A 88 7.18 3.57 -13.25
N MET A 89 6.78 2.73 -14.21
CA MET A 89 7.67 2.23 -15.26
C MET A 89 8.19 3.38 -16.13
N ILE A 90 7.32 4.32 -16.53
CA ILE A 90 7.72 5.52 -17.29
C ILE A 90 8.71 6.36 -16.50
N CYS A 91 8.43 6.66 -15.24
CA CYS A 91 9.33 7.44 -14.39
C CYS A 91 10.68 6.74 -14.16
N ARG A 92 10.72 5.43 -14.00
CA ARG A 92 11.97 4.67 -13.90
C ARG A 92 12.80 4.79 -15.19
N THR A 93 12.14 4.71 -16.33
CA THR A 93 12.85 4.90 -17.64
C THR A 93 13.43 6.30 -17.76
N ILE A 94 12.68 7.34 -17.36
CA ILE A 94 13.16 8.72 -17.33
C ILE A 94 14.29 8.93 -16.30
N ALA A 95 14.28 8.17 -15.20
CA ALA A 95 15.30 8.26 -14.18
C ALA A 95 16.66 7.67 -14.61
N ILE A 96 16.72 6.79 -15.61
CA ILE A 96 17.97 6.18 -16.07
C ILE A 96 19.00 7.24 -16.50
N PRO A 97 18.72 8.17 -17.44
CA PRO A 97 19.68 9.21 -17.78
C PRO A 97 20.02 10.14 -16.61
N LEU A 98 19.09 10.36 -15.67
CA LEU A 98 19.34 11.16 -14.49
C LEU A 98 20.41 10.52 -13.59
N VAL A 99 20.33 9.19 -13.39
CA VAL A 99 21.33 8.42 -12.62
C VAL A 99 22.69 8.49 -13.31
N HIS A 100 22.78 8.35 -14.63
CA HIS A 100 24.05 8.48 -15.35
C HIS A 100 24.68 9.87 -15.22
N LEU A 101 23.85 10.93 -15.17
CA LEU A 101 24.35 12.28 -14.89
C LEU A 101 24.89 12.40 -13.46
N MET A 102 24.27 11.71 -12.48
CA MET A 102 24.79 11.65 -11.11
C MET A 102 26.13 10.91 -11.06
N ASP A 103 26.27 9.78 -11.76
CA ASP A 103 27.54 9.03 -11.83
C ASP A 103 28.66 9.90 -12.40
N GLY A 104 28.41 10.60 -13.51
CA GLY A 104 29.39 11.52 -14.10
C GLY A 104 29.71 12.74 -13.22
N ALA A 105 28.81 13.15 -12.34
CA ALA A 105 29.06 14.18 -11.33
C ALA A 105 29.90 13.63 -10.16
N ALA A 106 29.65 12.39 -9.77
CA ALA A 106 30.38 11.69 -8.71
C ALA A 106 31.86 11.47 -9.10
N GLU A 107 32.13 11.06 -10.33
CA GLU A 107 33.50 10.93 -10.86
C GLU A 107 34.31 12.22 -10.81
N LYS A 108 33.62 13.37 -10.92
CA LYS A 108 34.23 14.71 -10.87
C LYS A 108 34.28 15.32 -9.46
N GLY A 109 33.72 14.63 -8.47
CA GLY A 109 33.59 15.12 -7.09
C GLY A 109 32.67 16.33 -6.93
N ASP A 110 31.70 16.51 -7.88
CA ASP A 110 30.78 17.65 -7.87
C ASP A 110 29.52 17.33 -7.05
N TYR A 111 29.62 17.49 -5.73
CA TYR A 111 28.53 17.21 -4.80
C TYR A 111 27.26 18.02 -5.06
N ARG A 112 27.40 19.27 -5.52
CA ARG A 112 26.23 20.13 -5.81
C ARG A 112 25.38 19.58 -6.95
N LYS A 113 26.01 19.04 -7.98
CA LYS A 113 25.25 18.41 -9.08
C LYS A 113 24.58 17.12 -8.64
N ILE A 114 25.24 16.32 -7.78
CA ILE A 114 24.64 15.12 -7.21
C ILE A 114 23.35 15.49 -6.43
N GLU A 115 23.41 16.51 -5.56
CA GLU A 115 22.25 17.00 -4.80
C GLU A 115 21.12 17.47 -5.73
N ILE A 116 21.44 18.24 -6.76
CA ILE A 116 20.44 18.74 -7.72
C ILE A 116 19.76 17.57 -8.45
N TYR A 117 20.51 16.61 -8.95
CA TYR A 117 19.94 15.44 -9.64
C TYR A 117 19.15 14.56 -8.70
N GLN A 118 19.56 14.43 -7.43
CA GLN A 118 18.79 13.72 -6.41
C GLN A 118 17.43 14.41 -6.17
N ILE A 119 17.42 15.74 -6.03
CA ILE A 119 16.17 16.51 -5.85
C ILE A 119 15.28 16.37 -7.09
N LEU A 120 15.84 16.41 -8.30
CA LEU A 120 15.08 16.19 -9.54
C LEU A 120 14.47 14.78 -9.59
N GLY A 121 15.19 13.76 -9.13
CA GLY A 121 14.67 12.40 -9.00
C GLY A 121 13.50 12.30 -8.04
N ILE A 122 13.59 12.97 -6.88
CA ILE A 122 12.49 13.04 -5.90
C ILE A 122 11.28 13.77 -6.49
N LEU A 123 11.50 14.91 -7.14
CA LEU A 123 10.44 15.68 -7.80
C LEU A 123 9.74 14.86 -8.89
N LEU A 124 10.49 14.12 -9.70
CA LEU A 124 9.93 13.25 -10.75
C LEU A 124 8.96 12.21 -10.13
N GLN A 125 9.35 11.60 -9.01
CA GLN A 125 8.48 10.66 -8.30
C GLN A 125 7.26 11.36 -7.67
N GLY A 126 7.44 12.58 -7.16
CA GLY A 126 6.34 13.39 -6.62
C GLY A 126 5.31 13.78 -7.70
N VAL A 127 5.78 14.27 -8.85
CA VAL A 127 4.93 14.67 -9.98
C VAL A 127 4.11 13.50 -10.51
N ARG A 128 4.66 12.30 -10.55
CA ARG A 128 3.97 11.07 -10.94
C ARG A 128 2.68 10.81 -10.16
N ILE A 129 2.67 11.16 -8.89
CA ILE A 129 1.49 11.00 -8.01
C ILE A 129 0.66 12.28 -8.00
N ALA A 130 1.32 13.44 -7.94
CA ALA A 130 0.65 14.74 -7.84
C ALA A 130 -0.25 15.06 -9.04
N VAL A 131 0.16 14.70 -10.26
CA VAL A 131 -0.60 14.99 -11.47
C VAL A 131 -1.93 14.22 -11.50
N PRO A 132 -1.98 12.89 -11.33
CA PRO A 132 -3.24 12.16 -11.23
C PRO A 132 -4.11 12.61 -10.04
N ALA A 133 -3.49 12.89 -8.89
CA ALA A 133 -4.21 13.37 -7.71
C ALA A 133 -4.86 14.74 -7.97
N ALA A 134 -4.14 15.68 -8.57
CA ALA A 134 -4.68 16.98 -8.95
C ALA A 134 -5.81 16.83 -9.99
N ALA A 135 -5.67 15.94 -10.94
CA ALA A 135 -6.73 15.67 -11.91
C ALA A 135 -8.00 15.14 -11.23
N LEU A 136 -7.89 14.27 -10.24
CA LEU A 136 -9.02 13.78 -9.45
C LEU A 136 -9.68 14.89 -8.61
N CYS A 137 -8.92 15.85 -8.09
CA CYS A 137 -9.47 16.97 -7.33
C CYS A 137 -10.29 17.94 -8.19
N ILE A 138 -10.07 17.96 -9.52
CA ILE A 138 -10.83 18.82 -10.45
C ILE A 138 -12.15 18.14 -10.85
N VAL A 139 -12.28 16.83 -10.68
CA VAL A 139 -13.49 16.08 -11.02
C VAL A 139 -14.58 16.39 -10.00
N PRO A 140 -15.80 16.81 -10.43
CA PRO A 140 -16.91 17.03 -9.52
C PRO A 140 -17.31 15.75 -8.78
N ALA A 141 -17.68 15.89 -7.51
CA ALA A 141 -18.09 14.74 -6.68
C ALA A 141 -19.28 13.96 -7.30
N GLU A 142 -20.20 14.69 -7.95
CA GLU A 142 -21.36 14.13 -8.65
C GLU A 142 -20.94 13.23 -9.83
N ALA A 143 -19.88 13.59 -10.55
CA ALA A 143 -19.35 12.76 -11.63
C ALA A 143 -18.75 11.45 -11.10
N VAL A 144 -18.01 11.51 -9.99
CA VAL A 144 -17.46 10.33 -9.32
C VAL A 144 -18.59 9.41 -8.85
N THR A 145 -19.57 9.94 -8.12
CA THR A 145 -20.72 9.15 -7.63
C THR A 145 -21.56 8.58 -8.76
N SER A 146 -21.75 9.32 -9.85
CA SER A 146 -22.47 8.85 -11.04
C SER A 146 -21.78 7.65 -11.70
N VAL A 147 -20.45 7.74 -11.91
CA VAL A 147 -19.67 6.63 -12.47
C VAL A 147 -19.72 5.40 -11.55
N LEU A 148 -19.62 5.60 -10.25
CA LEU A 148 -19.64 4.52 -9.27
C LEU A 148 -21.03 3.83 -9.21
N ASN A 149 -22.10 4.60 -9.27
CA ASN A 149 -23.47 4.07 -9.27
C ASN A 149 -23.84 3.38 -10.60
N GLN A 150 -23.20 3.76 -11.71
CA GLN A 150 -23.38 3.12 -13.01
C GLN A 150 -22.48 1.91 -13.22
N MET A 151 -21.57 1.62 -12.28
CA MET A 151 -20.66 0.50 -12.40
C MET A 151 -21.43 -0.83 -12.33
N PRO A 152 -21.38 -1.66 -13.38
CA PRO A 152 -22.08 -2.94 -13.37
C PRO A 152 -21.56 -3.84 -12.24
N ALA A 153 -22.45 -4.63 -11.64
CA ALA A 153 -22.11 -5.52 -10.52
C ALA A 153 -21.01 -6.54 -10.88
N TRP A 154 -20.95 -6.99 -12.15
CA TRP A 154 -19.90 -7.90 -12.62
C TRP A 154 -18.52 -7.22 -12.63
N LEU A 155 -18.46 -5.91 -12.92
CA LEU A 155 -17.21 -5.16 -12.95
C LEU A 155 -16.72 -4.90 -11.53
N SER A 156 -17.57 -4.42 -10.62
CA SER A 156 -17.21 -4.20 -9.22
C SER A 156 -16.83 -5.51 -8.52
N GLY A 157 -17.58 -6.60 -8.79
CA GLY A 157 -17.24 -7.93 -8.32
C GLY A 157 -15.92 -8.44 -8.88
N GLY A 158 -15.69 -8.27 -10.19
CA GLY A 158 -14.43 -8.64 -10.85
C GLY A 158 -13.23 -7.87 -10.30
N MET A 159 -13.38 -6.58 -10.02
CA MET A 159 -12.34 -5.76 -9.39
C MET A 159 -12.02 -6.23 -7.96
N THR A 160 -13.05 -6.59 -7.18
CA THR A 160 -12.87 -7.11 -5.82
C THR A 160 -12.12 -8.45 -5.84
N VAL A 161 -12.52 -9.37 -6.71
CA VAL A 161 -11.83 -10.66 -6.90
C VAL A 161 -10.40 -10.44 -7.40
N GLY A 162 -10.20 -9.60 -8.41
CA GLY A 162 -8.89 -9.25 -8.94
C GLY A 162 -7.97 -8.66 -7.86
N GLY A 163 -8.49 -7.78 -7.01
CA GLY A 163 -7.76 -7.24 -5.86
C GLY A 163 -7.34 -8.31 -4.86
N GLY A 164 -8.24 -9.23 -4.55
CA GLY A 164 -7.92 -10.38 -3.71
C GLY A 164 -6.82 -11.26 -4.31
N MET A 165 -6.87 -11.49 -5.62
CA MET A 165 -5.82 -12.26 -6.33
C MET A 165 -4.46 -11.56 -6.28
N VAL A 166 -4.41 -10.25 -6.46
CA VAL A 166 -3.16 -9.46 -6.35
C VAL A 166 -2.58 -9.56 -4.95
N ALA A 167 -3.43 -9.46 -3.91
CA ALA A 167 -3.01 -9.66 -2.52
C ALA A 167 -2.47 -11.08 -2.30
N ALA A 168 -3.16 -12.12 -2.80
CA ALA A 168 -2.71 -13.51 -2.68
C ALA A 168 -1.34 -13.75 -3.35
N VAL A 169 -1.13 -13.20 -4.54
CA VAL A 169 0.18 -13.25 -5.22
C VAL A 169 1.25 -12.53 -4.41
N GLY A 170 0.93 -11.37 -3.82
CA GLY A 170 1.84 -10.64 -2.95
C GLY A 170 2.25 -11.45 -1.73
N TYR A 171 1.31 -12.08 -1.02
CA TYR A 171 1.62 -12.98 0.09
C TYR A 171 2.47 -14.17 -0.36
N ALA A 172 2.15 -14.78 -1.51
CA ALA A 172 2.93 -15.88 -2.05
C ALA A 172 4.38 -15.47 -2.35
N MET A 173 4.60 -14.26 -2.88
CA MET A 173 5.95 -13.71 -3.09
C MET A 173 6.72 -13.55 -1.78
N VAL A 174 6.10 -12.95 -0.75
CA VAL A 174 6.73 -12.76 0.57
C VAL A 174 7.08 -14.11 1.19
N ILE A 175 6.15 -15.07 1.18
CA ILE A 175 6.39 -16.43 1.67
C ILE A 175 7.56 -17.07 0.95
N ASN A 176 7.60 -16.98 -0.39
CA ASN A 176 8.67 -17.58 -1.19
C ASN A 176 10.04 -16.93 -0.94
N MET A 177 10.09 -15.62 -0.71
CA MET A 177 11.33 -14.90 -0.37
C MET A 177 11.86 -15.25 1.02
N MET A 178 10.96 -15.50 1.99
CA MET A 178 11.31 -15.83 3.37
C MET A 178 11.45 -17.34 3.61
N SER A 179 11.07 -18.16 2.63
CA SER A 179 11.04 -19.62 2.75
C SER A 179 12.45 -20.20 2.74
N THR A 180 12.82 -20.80 3.86
CA THR A 180 14.00 -21.63 4.00
C THR A 180 13.57 -23.01 4.50
N LYS A 181 14.46 -24.02 4.41
CA LYS A 181 14.17 -25.34 4.98
C LYS A 181 13.86 -25.29 6.48
N GLU A 182 14.42 -24.31 7.18
CA GLU A 182 14.22 -24.09 8.61
C GLU A 182 12.88 -23.40 8.93
N THR A 183 12.43 -22.48 8.08
CA THR A 183 11.22 -21.68 8.31
C THR A 183 9.94 -22.32 7.78
N TRP A 184 10.05 -23.27 6.83
CA TRP A 184 8.91 -23.96 6.23
C TRP A 184 7.93 -24.62 7.24
N PRO A 185 8.41 -25.29 8.34
CA PRO A 185 7.50 -25.86 9.33
C PRO A 185 6.63 -24.79 10.02
N PHE A 186 7.16 -23.60 10.26
CA PHE A 186 6.41 -22.48 10.86
C PHE A 186 5.33 -21.94 9.93
N PHE A 187 5.58 -21.96 8.61
CA PHE A 187 4.55 -21.63 7.63
C PHE A 187 3.38 -22.64 7.71
N ALA A 188 3.65 -23.93 7.80
CA ALA A 188 2.63 -24.95 7.90
C ALA A 188 1.79 -24.78 9.19
N ILE A 189 2.43 -24.48 10.32
CA ILE A 189 1.74 -24.18 11.59
C ILE A 189 0.84 -22.94 11.41
N GLY A 190 1.38 -21.85 10.86
CA GLY A 190 0.62 -20.63 10.63
C GLY A 190 -0.58 -20.84 9.70
N PHE A 191 -0.42 -21.65 8.67
CA PHE A 191 -1.49 -21.99 7.72
C PHE A 191 -2.64 -22.74 8.41
N VAL A 192 -2.33 -23.71 9.27
CA VAL A 192 -3.35 -24.45 10.06
C VAL A 192 -4.05 -23.52 11.06
N LEU A 193 -3.28 -22.67 11.75
CA LEU A 193 -3.85 -21.72 12.72
C LEU A 193 -4.76 -20.68 12.04
N ALA A 194 -4.41 -20.25 10.83
CA ALA A 194 -5.22 -19.29 10.05
C ALA A 194 -6.58 -19.86 9.63
N ALA A 195 -6.72 -21.18 9.57
CA ALA A 195 -8.00 -21.84 9.28
C ALA A 195 -8.98 -21.83 10.48
N LEU A 196 -8.51 -21.46 11.68
CA LEU A 196 -9.33 -21.40 12.88
C LEU A 196 -10.01 -20.01 12.96
N SER A 197 -11.31 -19.97 12.69
CA SER A 197 -12.11 -18.73 12.69
C SER A 197 -12.20 -18.02 14.05
N GLU A 198 -11.95 -18.74 15.14
CA GLU A 198 -11.98 -18.22 16.52
C GLU A 198 -10.73 -17.39 16.88
N LEU A 199 -9.64 -17.52 16.11
CA LEU A 199 -8.41 -16.78 16.37
C LEU A 199 -8.43 -15.41 15.70
N THR A 200 -8.33 -14.36 16.51
CA THR A 200 -8.17 -13.00 16.00
C THR A 200 -6.79 -12.79 15.39
N LEU A 201 -6.69 -11.82 14.46
CA LEU A 201 -5.41 -11.46 13.84
C LEU A 201 -4.34 -11.07 14.87
N ILE A 202 -4.77 -10.41 15.97
CA ILE A 202 -3.90 -10.04 17.08
C ILE A 202 -3.36 -11.28 17.80
N ALA A 203 -4.23 -12.28 18.05
CA ALA A 203 -3.83 -13.53 18.70
C ALA A 203 -2.82 -14.31 17.82
N LEU A 204 -3.06 -14.38 16.51
CA LEU A 204 -2.11 -14.99 15.56
C LEU A 204 -0.77 -14.27 15.54
N GLY A 205 -0.79 -12.93 15.56
CA GLY A 205 0.43 -12.11 15.62
C GLY A 205 1.23 -12.36 16.90
N ALA A 206 0.56 -12.40 18.06
CA ALA A 206 1.18 -12.68 19.35
C ALA A 206 1.79 -14.09 19.42
N LEU A 207 1.07 -15.11 18.90
CA LEU A 207 1.59 -16.47 18.77
C LEU A 207 2.82 -16.52 17.86
N GLY A 208 2.79 -15.83 16.73
CA GLY A 208 3.92 -15.76 15.81
C GLY A 208 5.17 -15.17 16.46
N VAL A 209 5.03 -14.07 17.20
CA VAL A 209 6.13 -13.46 17.96
C VAL A 209 6.64 -14.41 19.03
N ALA A 210 5.78 -15.06 19.80
CA ALA A 210 6.17 -16.02 20.84
C ALA A 210 6.96 -17.20 20.28
N ILE A 211 6.50 -17.79 19.16
CA ILE A 211 7.20 -18.89 18.47
C ILE A 211 8.54 -18.44 17.94
N ALA A 212 8.63 -17.23 17.35
CA ALA A 212 9.90 -16.68 16.86
C ALA A 212 10.92 -16.50 17.99
N LEU A 213 10.50 -15.97 19.13
CA LEU A 213 11.38 -15.79 20.29
C LEU A 213 11.86 -17.13 20.87
N ILE A 214 10.98 -18.14 20.96
CA ILE A 214 11.35 -19.50 21.38
C ILE A 214 12.38 -20.09 20.41
N TYR A 215 12.13 -19.98 19.11
CA TYR A 215 13.06 -20.49 18.09
C TYR A 215 14.45 -19.83 18.17
N LEU A 216 14.48 -18.51 18.30
CA LEU A 216 15.74 -17.75 18.43
C LEU A 216 16.50 -18.15 19.70
N GLY A 217 15.82 -18.28 20.84
CA GLY A 217 16.44 -18.69 22.09
C GLY A 217 16.99 -20.13 22.04
N LEU A 218 16.30 -21.05 21.38
CA LEU A 218 16.78 -22.42 21.18
C LEU A 218 17.99 -22.46 20.24
N LYS A 219 18.00 -21.67 19.18
CA LYS A 219 19.10 -21.59 18.21
C LYS A 219 20.37 -21.01 18.86
N GLU A 220 20.23 -20.00 19.69
CA GLU A 220 21.33 -19.38 20.43
C GLU A 220 21.96 -20.34 21.45
N ASN A 221 21.15 -21.06 22.21
CA ASN A 221 21.60 -22.07 23.18
C ASN A 221 22.17 -23.35 22.51
N GLY A 222 21.65 -23.74 21.34
CA GLY A 222 22.17 -24.88 20.58
C GLY A 222 23.52 -24.61 19.90
N GLY A 223 23.83 -23.33 19.58
CA GLY A 223 25.13 -22.93 19.05
C GLY A 223 26.27 -22.89 20.08
N SER A 224 25.96 -22.76 21.36
CA SER A 224 26.92 -22.69 22.46
C SER A 224 27.44 -24.06 22.93
N GLY A 225 26.84 -25.15 22.48
CA GLY A 225 27.17 -26.52 22.93
C GLY A 225 28.25 -27.27 22.17
N ASN A 226 28.90 -26.69 21.14
CA ASN A 226 29.85 -27.37 20.28
C ASN A 226 31.29 -26.80 20.37
N GLY A 227 31.65 -26.25 21.53
CA GLY A 227 32.98 -25.70 21.84
C GLY A 227 33.51 -26.26 23.15
N GLY A 228 33.57 -27.60 23.26
CA GLY A 228 34.19 -28.31 24.36
C GLY A 228 34.89 -29.56 23.85
#